data_1199cc3b996b7246c8dc9cdb3baf6c35
#
_entry.id   1199cc3b996b7246c8dc9cdb3baf6c35
#
_cell.length_a   1.000
_cell.length_b   1.000
_cell.length_c   1.000
_cell.angle_alpha   90.00
_cell.angle_beta   90.00
_cell.angle_gamma   90.00
#
_symmetry.space_group_name_H-M   'P 1'
#
loop_
_entity.id
_entity.type
_entity.pdbx_description
1 polymer ?
#
loop_
_entity_poly.entity_id
_entity_poly.type
_entity_poly.pdbx_seq_one_letter_code
_entity_poly.pdbx_strand_id
1 'polypeptide(L)'
;KTMTKHYITPEEHARLQRRRGRQALGLLITILVLVGFVTVLRAGVGLVANLFDDTAQKQEYEDKLEGLVLFDPMPFDGIENIDDLTLREAAVWGCIYNIQETQGGFDNYNTDPDTEQLLLPSVDVDAYLARLVGPSFKLTHRSFEMEDMTIEFDESSQCYKIPVTGTVGYYRAVVTKLFKRSGQLHVTVGYIPTSSTDDSIINQSSDTPTKYMDYLFERQSGSWYLTGLTESETKPEAADSSAQ
;
A
#
# COMPACT_ATOMS: atom_id res chain seq x y z
N LYS A 1 31.50 -22.98 -78.90
CA LYS A 1 31.40 -21.84 -77.94
C LYS A 1 32.44 -22.09 -76.86
N THR A 2 33.61 -21.42 -76.95
CA THR A 2 34.77 -21.56 -76.03
C THR A 2 34.43 -20.76 -74.77
N MET A 3 34.29 -21.43 -73.63
CA MET A 3 34.20 -20.77 -72.35
C MET A 3 35.58 -20.32 -71.91
N THR A 4 35.85 -19.04 -71.96
CA THR A 4 37.04 -18.42 -71.38
C THR A 4 36.94 -18.46 -69.87
N LYS A 5 37.75 -19.30 -69.21
CA LYS A 5 37.93 -19.26 -67.74
C LYS A 5 38.65 -17.97 -67.36
N HIS A 6 37.94 -17.07 -66.73
CA HIS A 6 38.50 -15.84 -66.17
C HIS A 6 39.36 -16.24 -64.96
N TYR A 7 40.67 -16.20 -65.06
CA TYR A 7 41.60 -16.38 -63.95
C TYR A 7 41.67 -15.06 -63.18
N ILE A 8 41.19 -15.11 -61.95
CA ILE A 8 41.28 -13.97 -61.03
C ILE A 8 42.75 -13.87 -60.57
N THR A 9 43.35 -12.69 -60.71
CA THR A 9 44.73 -12.45 -60.33
C THR A 9 44.90 -12.43 -58.82
N PRO A 10 46.07 -12.79 -58.25
CA PRO A 10 46.32 -12.78 -56.79
C PRO A 10 46.01 -11.45 -56.13
N GLU A 11 46.18 -10.33 -56.83
CA GLU A 11 45.85 -8.98 -56.33
C GLU A 11 44.34 -8.72 -56.20
N GLU A 12 43.56 -9.28 -57.13
CA GLU A 12 42.09 -9.19 -57.05
C GLU A 12 41.54 -10.01 -55.87
N HIS A 13 42.12 -11.18 -55.62
CA HIS A 13 41.77 -11.96 -54.43
C HIS A 13 42.08 -11.20 -53.13
N ALA A 14 43.23 -10.56 -53.03
CA ALA A 14 43.60 -9.77 -51.85
C ALA A 14 42.67 -8.56 -51.67
N ARG A 15 42.23 -7.89 -52.74
CA ARG A 15 41.28 -6.80 -52.69
C ARG A 15 39.89 -7.26 -52.25
N LEU A 16 39.42 -8.39 -52.72
CA LEU A 16 38.14 -8.98 -52.34
C LEU A 16 38.14 -9.45 -50.88
N GLN A 17 39.25 -10.04 -50.41
CA GLN A 17 39.36 -10.40 -48.98
C GLN A 17 39.35 -9.18 -48.04
N ARG A 18 40.07 -8.11 -48.40
CA ARG A 18 40.02 -6.83 -47.63
C ARG A 18 38.63 -6.19 -47.63
N ARG A 19 37.88 -6.23 -48.74
CA ARG A 19 36.50 -5.76 -48.82
C ARG A 19 35.58 -6.62 -47.93
N ARG A 20 35.65 -7.95 -47.97
CA ARG A 20 34.88 -8.87 -47.15
C ARG A 20 35.21 -8.71 -45.64
N GLY A 21 36.46 -8.51 -45.29
CA GLY A 21 36.89 -8.22 -43.92
C GLY A 21 36.29 -6.90 -43.38
N ARG A 22 36.31 -5.84 -44.20
CA ARG A 22 35.70 -4.53 -43.81
C ARG A 22 34.17 -4.64 -43.68
N GLN A 23 33.51 -5.40 -44.56
CA GLN A 23 32.06 -5.64 -44.47
C GLN A 23 31.69 -6.47 -43.28
N ALA A 24 32.46 -7.50 -42.95
CA ALA A 24 32.26 -8.32 -41.75
C ALA A 24 32.48 -7.52 -40.46
N LEU A 25 33.51 -6.66 -40.43
CA LEU A 25 33.76 -5.78 -39.29
C LEU A 25 32.63 -4.74 -39.12
N GLY A 26 32.14 -4.15 -40.21
CA GLY A 26 31.00 -3.25 -40.21
C GLY A 26 29.73 -3.91 -39.66
N LEU A 27 29.43 -5.14 -40.16
CA LEU A 27 28.28 -5.91 -39.67
C LEU A 27 28.40 -6.23 -38.17
N LEU A 28 29.59 -6.61 -37.71
CA LEU A 28 29.84 -6.91 -36.29
C LEU A 28 29.63 -5.68 -35.40
N ILE A 29 30.12 -4.51 -35.84
CA ILE A 29 29.90 -3.24 -35.12
C ILE A 29 28.41 -2.90 -35.10
N THR A 30 27.69 -3.07 -36.20
CA THR A 30 26.23 -2.80 -36.25
C THR A 30 25.46 -3.69 -35.30
N ILE A 31 25.80 -4.99 -35.22
CA ILE A 31 25.18 -5.93 -34.27
C ILE A 31 25.49 -5.52 -32.82
N LEU A 32 26.72 -5.14 -32.51
CA LEU A 32 27.12 -4.67 -31.19
C LEU A 32 26.37 -3.41 -30.75
N VAL A 33 26.20 -2.46 -31.66
CA VAL A 33 25.43 -1.25 -31.41
C VAL A 33 23.94 -1.56 -31.18
N LEU A 34 23.36 -2.44 -31.99
CA LEU A 34 21.97 -2.90 -31.80
C LEU A 34 21.76 -3.60 -30.47
N VAL A 35 22.65 -4.52 -30.10
CA VAL A 35 22.58 -5.21 -28.79
C VAL A 35 22.75 -4.21 -27.65
N GLY A 36 23.70 -3.28 -27.75
CA GLY A 36 23.89 -2.22 -26.75
C GLY A 36 22.66 -1.33 -26.62
N PHE A 37 22.05 -0.93 -27.71
CA PHE A 37 20.84 -0.13 -27.71
C PHE A 37 19.64 -0.85 -27.07
N VAL A 38 19.44 -2.13 -27.39
CA VAL A 38 18.38 -2.95 -26.76
C VAL A 38 18.62 -3.13 -25.26
N THR A 39 19.88 -3.31 -24.84
CA THR A 39 20.23 -3.47 -23.41
C THR A 39 19.97 -2.16 -22.65
N VAL A 40 20.34 -1.01 -23.21
CA VAL A 40 20.08 0.32 -22.62
C VAL A 40 18.59 0.60 -22.55
N LEU A 41 17.81 0.26 -23.60
CA LEU A 41 16.35 0.41 -23.57
C LEU A 41 15.72 -0.48 -22.46
N ARG A 42 16.12 -1.74 -22.37
CA ARG A 42 15.60 -2.64 -21.31
C ARG A 42 15.97 -2.18 -19.91
N ALA A 43 17.20 -1.77 -19.70
CA ALA A 43 17.63 -1.20 -18.41
C ALA A 43 16.91 0.12 -18.09
N GLY A 44 16.71 0.98 -19.09
CA GLY A 44 15.96 2.23 -18.96
C GLY A 44 14.49 2.01 -18.60
N VAL A 45 13.82 1.06 -19.25
CA VAL A 45 12.41 0.71 -18.92
C VAL A 45 12.30 0.15 -17.51
N GLY A 46 13.23 -0.69 -17.07
CA GLY A 46 13.23 -1.22 -15.69
C GLY A 46 13.47 -0.13 -14.65
N LEU A 47 14.40 0.80 -14.88
CA LEU A 47 14.64 1.94 -14.00
C LEU A 47 13.44 2.89 -13.93
N VAL A 48 12.78 3.14 -15.05
CA VAL A 48 11.58 3.98 -15.12
C VAL A 48 10.41 3.29 -14.41
N ALA A 49 10.20 2.00 -14.60
CA ALA A 49 9.16 1.24 -13.89
C ALA A 49 9.35 1.30 -12.37
N ASN A 50 10.58 1.11 -11.87
CA ASN A 50 10.88 1.21 -10.43
C ASN A 50 10.73 2.64 -9.87
N LEU A 51 10.89 3.69 -10.71
CA LEU A 51 10.67 5.08 -10.30
C LEU A 51 9.17 5.43 -10.18
N PHE A 52 8.30 4.66 -10.81
CA PHE A 52 6.84 4.78 -10.74
C PHE A 52 6.19 3.67 -9.91
N ASP A 53 6.98 2.81 -9.27
CA ASP A 53 6.46 1.82 -8.34
C ASP A 53 6.09 2.51 -7.02
N ASP A 54 4.80 2.75 -6.82
CA ASP A 54 4.22 3.33 -5.63
C ASP A 54 3.71 2.27 -4.62
N THR A 55 4.00 0.99 -4.87
CA THR A 55 3.51 -0.14 -4.08
C THR A 55 3.89 -0.02 -2.60
N ALA A 56 5.16 0.26 -2.31
CA ALA A 56 5.62 0.43 -0.93
C ALA A 56 4.97 1.65 -0.24
N GLN A 57 4.74 2.72 -1.00
CA GLN A 57 4.06 3.90 -0.48
C GLN A 57 2.57 3.62 -0.24
N LYS A 58 1.91 2.88 -1.12
CA LYS A 58 0.51 2.46 -0.92
C LYS A 58 0.37 1.62 0.33
N GLN A 59 1.25 0.63 0.52
CA GLN A 59 1.26 -0.20 1.72
C GLN A 59 1.44 0.65 2.99
N GLU A 60 2.36 1.62 2.99
CA GLU A 60 2.55 2.53 4.13
C GLU A 60 1.25 3.26 4.51
N TYR A 61 0.46 3.69 3.51
CA TYR A 61 -0.82 4.37 3.77
C TYR A 61 -1.95 3.38 4.11
N GLU A 62 -1.94 2.16 3.60
CA GLU A 62 -2.84 1.09 4.04
C GLU A 62 -2.67 0.85 5.54
N ASP A 63 -1.44 0.61 5.99
CA ASP A 63 -1.12 0.38 7.41
C ASP A 63 -1.51 1.56 8.31
N LYS A 64 -1.30 2.80 7.81
CA LYS A 64 -1.69 4.02 8.54
C LYS A 64 -3.20 4.19 8.67
N LEU A 65 -3.96 3.79 7.65
CA LEU A 65 -5.38 4.06 7.53
C LEU A 65 -6.25 2.88 7.97
N GLU A 66 -5.66 1.70 8.16
CA GLU A 66 -6.39 0.47 8.50
C GLU A 66 -7.37 0.70 9.68
N GLY A 67 -6.90 1.30 10.78
CA GLY A 67 -7.73 1.58 11.93
C GLY A 67 -8.95 2.45 11.64
N LEU A 68 -8.83 3.45 10.76
CA LEU A 68 -9.97 4.28 10.35
C LEU A 68 -10.91 3.52 9.42
N VAL A 69 -10.35 2.80 8.45
CA VAL A 69 -11.15 2.06 7.46
C VAL A 69 -11.98 0.95 8.12
N LEU A 70 -11.45 0.31 9.17
CA LEU A 70 -12.17 -0.69 9.95
C LEU A 70 -13.53 -0.20 10.43
N PHE A 71 -13.65 1.05 10.84
CA PHE A 71 -14.86 1.63 11.46
C PHE A 71 -15.64 2.56 10.55
N ASP A 72 -15.24 2.69 9.29
CA ASP A 72 -15.97 3.45 8.28
C ASP A 72 -16.40 4.86 8.71
N PRO A 73 -15.47 5.75 9.06
CA PRO A 73 -15.80 7.06 9.57
C PRO A 73 -16.58 7.89 8.54
N MET A 74 -17.48 8.73 9.02
CA MET A 74 -18.14 9.72 8.18
C MET A 74 -17.13 10.73 7.62
N PRO A 75 -17.37 11.31 6.43
CA PRO A 75 -16.53 12.39 5.90
C PRO A 75 -16.34 13.51 6.90
N PHE A 76 -15.11 14.03 7.01
CA PHE A 76 -14.76 15.11 7.93
C PHE A 76 -13.75 16.07 7.29
N ASP A 77 -13.76 17.30 7.74
CA ASP A 77 -12.79 18.35 7.40
C ASP A 77 -12.18 18.85 8.71
N GLY A 78 -10.92 18.47 8.96
CA GLY A 78 -10.26 18.64 10.25
C GLY A 78 -10.43 17.45 11.20
N ILE A 79 -9.32 17.05 11.83
CA ILE A 79 -9.29 15.89 12.77
C ILE A 79 -10.18 16.13 13.99
N GLU A 80 -10.35 17.38 14.39
CA GLU A 80 -11.23 17.80 15.48
C GLU A 80 -12.72 17.54 15.22
N ASN A 81 -13.10 17.27 13.97
CA ASN A 81 -14.47 16.98 13.56
C ASN A 81 -14.79 15.48 13.44
N ILE A 82 -13.81 14.61 13.69
CA ILE A 82 -14.08 13.19 13.81
C ILE A 82 -14.79 12.92 15.14
N ASP A 83 -15.78 12.02 15.10
CA ASP A 83 -16.40 11.54 16.33
C ASP A 83 -15.36 10.93 17.27
N ASP A 84 -15.38 11.33 18.54
CA ASP A 84 -14.39 10.94 19.56
C ASP A 84 -14.35 9.44 19.82
N LEU A 85 -15.50 8.76 19.74
CA LEU A 85 -15.57 7.29 19.88
C LEU A 85 -14.91 6.62 18.66
N THR A 86 -15.32 6.99 17.47
CA THR A 86 -14.76 6.46 16.21
C THR A 86 -13.25 6.64 16.14
N LEU A 87 -12.74 7.81 16.54
CA LEU A 87 -11.29 8.06 16.54
C LEU A 87 -10.55 7.18 17.57
N ARG A 88 -11.17 6.93 18.74
CA ARG A 88 -10.59 6.07 19.78
C ARG A 88 -10.58 4.62 19.35
N GLU A 89 -11.69 4.12 18.80
CA GLU A 89 -11.78 2.78 18.22
C GLU A 89 -10.71 2.60 17.13
N ALA A 90 -10.64 3.53 16.19
CA ALA A 90 -9.65 3.51 15.12
C ALA A 90 -8.20 3.54 15.64
N ALA A 91 -7.92 4.32 16.69
CA ALA A 91 -6.59 4.42 17.26
C ALA A 91 -6.18 3.13 17.99
N VAL A 92 -7.07 2.55 18.80
CA VAL A 92 -6.79 1.32 19.55
C VAL A 92 -6.63 0.14 18.59
N TRP A 93 -7.58 -0.08 17.70
CA TRP A 93 -7.54 -1.23 16.79
C TRP A 93 -6.48 -1.07 15.69
N GLY A 94 -6.28 0.14 15.17
CA GLY A 94 -5.19 0.41 14.24
C GLY A 94 -3.81 0.18 14.88
N CYS A 95 -3.64 0.51 16.15
CA CYS A 95 -2.43 0.17 16.91
C CYS A 95 -2.25 -1.35 17.01
N ILE A 96 -3.30 -2.11 17.33
CA ILE A 96 -3.28 -3.57 17.42
C ILE A 96 -2.87 -4.20 16.09
N TYR A 97 -3.52 -3.83 14.99
CA TYR A 97 -3.17 -4.32 13.65
C TYR A 97 -1.72 -3.98 13.28
N ASN A 98 -1.30 -2.74 13.55
CA ASN A 98 0.07 -2.32 13.27
C ASN A 98 1.12 -3.12 14.06
N ILE A 99 0.85 -3.45 15.35
CA ILE A 99 1.73 -4.30 16.15
C ILE A 99 1.79 -5.71 15.56
N GLN A 100 0.64 -6.27 15.19
CA GLN A 100 0.56 -7.60 14.63
C GLN A 100 1.35 -7.73 13.32
N GLU A 101 1.27 -6.73 12.43
CA GLU A 101 2.00 -6.72 11.17
C GLU A 101 3.50 -6.45 11.35
N THR A 102 3.86 -5.47 12.17
CA THR A 102 5.26 -5.03 12.27
C THR A 102 6.09 -5.86 13.24
N GLN A 103 5.49 -6.45 14.29
CA GLN A 103 6.18 -7.21 15.32
C GLN A 103 5.86 -8.71 15.26
N GLY A 104 4.91 -9.12 14.42
CA GLY A 104 4.50 -10.51 14.26
C GLY A 104 3.64 -11.05 15.40
N GLY A 105 3.12 -10.17 16.28
CA GLY A 105 2.25 -10.53 17.40
C GLY A 105 2.53 -9.76 18.68
N PHE A 106 1.97 -10.27 19.78
CA PHE A 106 1.93 -9.60 21.08
C PHE A 106 2.85 -10.24 22.14
N ASP A 107 3.86 -11.01 21.74
CA ASP A 107 4.76 -11.73 22.65
C ASP A 107 5.50 -10.80 23.65
N ASN A 108 5.65 -9.54 23.30
CA ASN A 108 6.29 -8.53 24.15
C ASN A 108 5.33 -7.76 25.06
N TYR A 109 4.04 -8.08 25.01
CA TYR A 109 3.00 -7.40 25.78
C TYR A 109 2.56 -8.27 26.96
N ASN A 110 2.19 -7.61 28.05
CA ASN A 110 1.67 -8.28 29.20
C ASN A 110 0.19 -8.63 29.00
N THR A 111 -0.27 -9.65 29.74
CA THR A 111 -1.68 -9.98 29.85
C THR A 111 -2.17 -9.74 31.29
N ASP A 112 -3.43 -9.42 31.43
CA ASP A 112 -4.09 -9.32 32.73
C ASP A 112 -4.14 -10.73 33.38
N PRO A 113 -3.62 -10.92 34.59
CA PRO A 113 -3.52 -12.25 35.19
C PRO A 113 -4.88 -12.88 35.52
N ASP A 114 -5.93 -12.07 35.66
CA ASP A 114 -7.27 -12.54 36.07
C ASP A 114 -8.16 -12.84 34.83
N THR A 115 -8.00 -12.07 33.78
CA THR A 115 -8.87 -12.13 32.58
C THR A 115 -8.18 -12.64 31.33
N GLU A 116 -6.85 -12.80 31.36
CA GLU A 116 -6.01 -13.16 30.19
C GLU A 116 -6.10 -12.16 29.03
N GLN A 117 -6.71 -10.98 29.23
CA GLN A 117 -6.80 -9.92 28.24
C GLN A 117 -5.44 -9.30 27.99
N LEU A 118 -5.18 -8.92 26.73
CA LEU A 118 -3.97 -8.18 26.36
C LEU A 118 -3.98 -6.78 27.00
N LEU A 119 -2.88 -6.42 27.66
CA LEU A 119 -2.68 -5.07 28.18
C LEU A 119 -1.96 -4.20 27.14
N LEU A 120 -2.72 -3.38 26.42
CA LEU A 120 -2.19 -2.46 25.42
C LEU A 120 -1.91 -1.10 26.05
N PRO A 121 -0.62 -0.66 26.13
CA PRO A 121 -0.28 0.64 26.71
C PRO A 121 -0.84 1.81 25.88
N SER A 122 -1.39 2.81 26.56
CA SER A 122 -1.88 4.04 25.89
C SER A 122 -0.80 4.77 25.10
N VAL A 123 0.46 4.68 25.53
CA VAL A 123 1.60 5.28 24.84
C VAL A 123 1.80 4.68 23.43
N ASP A 124 1.49 3.41 23.21
CA ASP A 124 1.59 2.77 21.90
C ASP A 124 0.45 3.23 20.99
N VAL A 125 -0.76 3.38 21.55
CA VAL A 125 -1.92 3.96 20.87
C VAL A 125 -1.64 5.42 20.45
N ASP A 126 -1.07 6.22 21.36
CA ASP A 126 -0.64 7.59 21.06
C ASP A 126 0.44 7.63 19.99
N ALA A 127 1.40 6.72 20.02
CA ALA A 127 2.46 6.64 19.03
C ALA A 127 1.92 6.26 17.62
N TYR A 128 0.95 5.35 17.57
CA TYR A 128 0.23 5.04 16.32
C TYR A 128 -0.51 6.26 15.79
N LEU A 129 -1.32 6.89 16.65
CA LEU A 129 -2.13 8.05 16.27
C LEU A 129 -1.26 9.25 15.86
N ALA A 130 -0.14 9.50 16.55
CA ALA A 130 0.79 10.57 16.20
C ALA A 130 1.41 10.41 14.79
N ARG A 131 1.57 9.18 14.30
CA ARG A 131 2.02 8.93 12.92
C ARG A 131 0.93 9.25 11.89
N LEU A 132 -0.33 9.11 12.28
CA LEU A 132 -1.48 9.35 11.42
C LEU A 132 -1.85 10.84 11.38
N VAL A 133 -2.11 11.47 12.54
CA VAL A 133 -2.68 12.82 12.66
C VAL A 133 -1.69 13.88 13.15
N GLY A 134 -0.48 13.47 13.49
CA GLY A 134 0.57 14.37 13.99
C GLY A 134 0.74 14.36 15.51
N PRO A 135 1.93 14.72 15.99
CA PRO A 135 2.31 14.59 17.41
C PRO A 135 1.64 15.63 18.33
N SER A 136 1.03 16.67 17.77
CA SER A 136 0.33 17.69 18.54
C SER A 136 -1.07 17.27 18.99
N PHE A 137 -1.67 16.30 18.33
CA PHE A 137 -2.97 15.75 18.70
C PHE A 137 -2.82 14.86 19.95
N LYS A 138 -3.80 14.95 20.84
CA LYS A 138 -3.85 14.14 22.08
C LYS A 138 -5.19 13.45 22.19
N LEU A 139 -5.16 12.14 22.25
CA LEU A 139 -6.33 11.32 22.48
C LEU A 139 -6.73 11.37 23.98
N THR A 140 -8.01 11.48 24.24
CA THR A 140 -8.52 11.27 25.59
C THR A 140 -8.79 9.78 25.82
N HIS A 141 -7.92 9.14 26.61
CA HIS A 141 -8.06 7.72 26.93
C HIS A 141 -9.21 7.52 27.93
N ARG A 142 -10.08 6.59 27.60
CA ARG A 142 -11.19 6.12 28.46
C ARG A 142 -11.73 4.81 27.92
N SER A 143 -12.44 4.06 28.75
CA SER A 143 -13.18 2.87 28.32
C SER A 143 -14.24 3.23 27.28
N PHE A 144 -14.55 2.29 26.40
CA PHE A 144 -15.60 2.44 25.39
C PHE A 144 -16.29 1.11 25.11
N GLU A 145 -17.52 1.19 24.64
CA GLU A 145 -18.33 0.04 24.27
C GLU A 145 -18.35 -0.10 22.75
N MET A 146 -18.23 -1.34 22.29
CA MET A 146 -18.45 -1.76 20.92
C MET A 146 -19.64 -2.73 20.92
N GLU A 147 -20.17 -3.09 19.73
CA GLU A 147 -21.41 -3.88 19.60
C GLU A 147 -21.50 -5.08 20.54
N ASP A 148 -20.42 -5.87 20.66
CA ASP A 148 -20.40 -7.12 21.42
C ASP A 148 -19.36 -7.14 22.55
N MET A 149 -18.64 -6.03 22.81
CA MET A 149 -17.57 -6.01 23.80
C MET A 149 -17.35 -4.62 24.41
N THR A 150 -16.84 -4.62 25.63
CA THR A 150 -16.35 -3.40 26.30
C THR A 150 -14.83 -3.42 26.34
N ILE A 151 -14.21 -2.35 25.85
CA ILE A 151 -12.78 -2.13 25.98
C ILE A 151 -12.54 -1.26 27.22
N GLU A 152 -12.03 -1.87 28.28
CA GLU A 152 -11.73 -1.17 29.51
C GLU A 152 -10.40 -0.43 29.40
N PHE A 153 -10.36 0.80 29.88
CA PHE A 153 -9.12 1.56 30.10
C PHE A 153 -8.84 1.64 31.61
N ASP A 154 -7.73 1.06 32.04
CA ASP A 154 -7.28 1.13 33.42
C ASP A 154 -6.35 2.35 33.61
N GLU A 155 -6.86 3.36 34.31
CA GLU A 155 -6.12 4.59 34.57
C GLU A 155 -4.86 4.35 35.43
N SER A 156 -4.84 3.29 36.24
CA SER A 156 -3.72 3.00 37.15
C SER A 156 -2.51 2.45 36.40
N SER A 157 -2.73 1.57 35.45
CA SER A 157 -1.70 1.00 34.57
C SER A 157 -1.52 1.74 33.24
N GLN A 158 -2.42 2.67 32.93
CA GLN A 158 -2.47 3.38 31.63
C GLN A 158 -2.54 2.41 30.44
N CYS A 159 -3.29 1.32 30.58
CA CYS A 159 -3.46 0.29 29.57
C CYS A 159 -4.92 0.07 29.21
N TYR A 160 -5.16 -0.26 27.96
CA TYR A 160 -6.42 -0.84 27.51
C TYR A 160 -6.37 -2.36 27.70
N LYS A 161 -7.47 -2.94 28.19
CA LYS A 161 -7.68 -4.38 28.29
C LYS A 161 -8.38 -4.87 27.05
N ILE A 162 -7.66 -5.58 26.20
CA ILE A 162 -8.15 -6.01 24.89
C ILE A 162 -8.51 -7.51 24.97
N PRO A 163 -9.77 -7.91 24.67
CA PRO A 163 -10.15 -9.30 24.59
C PRO A 163 -9.36 -10.03 23.49
N VAL A 164 -8.91 -11.26 23.78
CA VAL A 164 -8.09 -12.05 22.83
C VAL A 164 -8.93 -12.65 21.70
N THR A 165 -10.26 -12.55 21.76
CA THR A 165 -11.18 -13.19 20.82
C THR A 165 -12.06 -12.17 20.11
N GLY A 166 -12.15 -12.30 18.81
CA GLY A 166 -13.06 -11.54 17.94
C GLY A 166 -12.38 -10.92 16.74
N THR A 167 -13.08 -10.91 15.61
CA THR A 167 -12.70 -10.10 14.44
C THR A 167 -13.42 -8.77 14.59
N VAL A 168 -12.69 -7.68 14.50
CA VAL A 168 -13.22 -6.33 14.64
C VAL A 168 -13.08 -5.59 13.31
N GLY A 169 -14.13 -4.86 12.97
CA GLY A 169 -14.14 -3.98 11.81
C GLY A 169 -14.97 -4.50 10.64
N TYR A 170 -15.50 -3.54 9.88
CA TYR A 170 -16.39 -3.81 8.76
C TYR A 170 -15.64 -3.92 7.43
N TYR A 171 -14.47 -3.28 7.34
CA TYR A 171 -13.73 -3.15 6.09
C TYR A 171 -12.22 -3.30 6.30
N ARG A 172 -11.54 -3.74 5.23
CA ARG A 172 -10.10 -3.73 5.06
C ARG A 172 -9.71 -2.64 4.07
N ALA A 173 -8.60 -1.96 4.31
CA ALA A 173 -8.07 -0.93 3.44
C ALA A 173 -7.34 -1.50 2.22
N VAL A 174 -7.57 -0.90 1.05
CA VAL A 174 -6.72 -1.07 -0.13
C VAL A 174 -6.48 0.28 -0.76
N VAL A 175 -5.24 0.76 -0.77
CA VAL A 175 -4.89 2.02 -1.41
C VAL A 175 -4.75 1.83 -2.92
N THR A 176 -5.67 2.42 -3.67
CA THR A 176 -5.70 2.29 -5.12
C THR A 176 -4.91 3.39 -5.82
N LYS A 177 -4.92 4.62 -5.28
CA LYS A 177 -4.32 5.78 -5.91
C LYS A 177 -3.71 6.74 -4.90
N LEU A 178 -2.56 7.29 -5.25
CA LEU A 178 -1.87 8.36 -4.54
C LEU A 178 -1.62 9.52 -5.52
N PHE A 179 -2.04 10.73 -5.18
CA PHE A 179 -1.75 11.88 -6.01
C PHE A 179 -1.70 13.18 -5.20
N LYS A 180 -0.94 14.15 -5.69
CA LYS A 180 -0.83 15.46 -5.06
C LYS A 180 -1.66 16.48 -5.84
N ARG A 181 -2.49 17.23 -5.10
CA ARG A 181 -3.30 18.31 -5.66
C ARG A 181 -3.34 19.47 -4.66
N SER A 182 -3.11 20.69 -5.12
CA SER A 182 -3.19 21.90 -4.31
C SER A 182 -2.35 21.90 -3.02
N GLY A 183 -1.22 21.18 -3.03
CA GLY A 183 -0.33 21.07 -1.86
C GLY A 183 -0.70 19.96 -0.88
N GLN A 184 -1.84 19.32 -1.05
CA GLN A 184 -2.28 18.15 -0.29
C GLN A 184 -1.94 16.85 -1.02
N LEU A 185 -1.73 15.77 -0.27
CA LEU A 185 -1.67 14.42 -0.77
C LEU A 185 -3.05 13.78 -0.59
N HIS A 186 -3.61 13.30 -1.69
CA HIS A 186 -4.84 12.54 -1.75
C HIS A 186 -4.51 11.05 -1.82
N VAL A 187 -5.11 10.28 -0.93
CA VAL A 187 -4.97 8.82 -0.85
C VAL A 187 -6.35 8.23 -1.08
N THR A 188 -6.58 7.67 -2.26
CA THR A 188 -7.83 6.98 -2.59
C THR A 188 -7.79 5.56 -2.06
N VAL A 189 -8.68 5.26 -1.13
CA VAL A 189 -8.79 3.98 -0.44
C VAL A 189 -10.07 3.28 -0.86
N GLY A 190 -9.93 2.04 -1.32
CA GLY A 190 -11.02 1.12 -1.53
C GLY A 190 -11.32 0.36 -0.23
N TYR A 191 -12.59 0.21 0.08
CA TYR A 191 -13.11 -0.47 1.24
C TYR A 191 -13.56 -1.88 0.85
N ILE A 192 -12.84 -2.89 1.30
CA ILE A 192 -13.17 -4.30 1.07
C ILE A 192 -13.87 -4.84 2.31
N PRO A 193 -15.14 -5.31 2.20
CA PRO A 193 -15.84 -5.86 3.35
C PRO A 193 -15.11 -7.05 3.97
N THR A 194 -14.96 -7.04 5.29
CA THR A 194 -14.51 -8.21 6.05
C THR A 194 -15.74 -9.09 6.29
N SER A 195 -15.82 -10.26 5.64
CA SER A 195 -16.93 -11.19 5.89
C SER A 195 -16.80 -11.78 7.29
N SER A 196 -17.61 -11.31 8.22
CA SER A 196 -17.71 -11.85 9.58
C SER A 196 -18.61 -13.09 9.69
N THR A 197 -18.96 -13.76 8.58
CA THR A 197 -19.93 -14.84 8.62
C THR A 197 -19.46 -16.08 7.89
N ASP A 198 -19.23 -17.11 8.72
CA ASP A 198 -19.29 -18.52 8.37
C ASP A 198 -18.21 -19.07 7.43
N ASP A 199 -17.31 -19.89 8.00
CA ASP A 199 -16.30 -20.71 7.34
C ASP A 199 -16.85 -21.68 6.26
N SER A 200 -18.15 -21.68 6.01
CA SER A 200 -18.81 -22.64 5.14
C SER A 200 -19.08 -22.16 3.72
N ILE A 201 -18.85 -20.88 3.39
CA ILE A 201 -18.87 -20.40 2.01
C ILE A 201 -17.48 -19.83 1.65
N ILE A 202 -16.52 -20.72 1.70
CA ILE A 202 -15.21 -20.53 1.09
C ILE A 202 -15.44 -20.19 -0.39
N ASN A 203 -14.93 -19.05 -0.82
CA ASN A 203 -14.60 -18.65 -2.19
C ASN A 203 -15.34 -17.46 -2.80
N GLN A 204 -15.90 -16.54 -2.02
CA GLN A 204 -16.14 -15.19 -2.56
C GLN A 204 -15.98 -14.10 -1.49
N SER A 205 -14.83 -14.02 -0.85
CA SER A 205 -14.33 -12.70 -0.46
C SER A 205 -14.01 -12.00 -1.79
N SER A 206 -14.91 -11.17 -2.28
CA SER A 206 -14.60 -10.32 -3.41
C SER A 206 -13.47 -9.39 -2.91
N ASP A 207 -12.26 -9.58 -3.41
CA ASP A 207 -11.15 -8.63 -3.17
C ASP A 207 -11.44 -7.28 -3.85
N THR A 208 -12.70 -7.02 -4.13
CA THR A 208 -13.17 -5.85 -4.85
C THR A 208 -13.78 -4.85 -3.87
N PRO A 209 -13.28 -3.63 -3.82
CA PRO A 209 -13.84 -2.58 -2.99
C PRO A 209 -15.30 -2.29 -3.32
N THR A 210 -16.13 -2.17 -2.29
CA THR A 210 -17.55 -1.79 -2.41
C THR A 210 -17.76 -0.28 -2.44
N LYS A 211 -16.81 0.48 -1.93
CA LYS A 211 -16.78 1.95 -1.99
C LYS A 211 -15.35 2.48 -1.98
N TYR A 212 -15.20 3.74 -2.36
CA TYR A 212 -13.91 4.45 -2.32
C TYR A 212 -14.07 5.76 -1.58
N MET A 213 -13.05 6.08 -0.77
CA MET A 213 -12.95 7.34 -0.06
C MET A 213 -11.59 7.99 -0.32
N ASP A 214 -11.52 9.31 -0.30
CA ASP A 214 -10.28 10.08 -0.46
C ASP A 214 -9.86 10.67 0.89
N TYR A 215 -8.77 10.15 1.44
CA TYR A 215 -8.10 10.67 2.63
C TYR A 215 -7.14 11.79 2.24
N LEU A 216 -7.25 12.92 2.93
CA LEU A 216 -6.50 14.13 2.65
C LEU A 216 -5.38 14.31 3.68
N PHE A 217 -4.16 14.47 3.20
CA PHE A 217 -3.00 14.68 4.05
C PHE A 217 -2.34 16.00 3.74
N GLU A 218 -1.91 16.70 4.79
CA GLU A 218 -1.11 17.91 4.69
C GLU A 218 0.31 17.70 5.20
N ARG A 219 1.25 18.43 4.60
CA ARG A 219 2.66 18.32 4.97
C ARG A 219 3.00 19.28 6.11
N GLN A 220 3.43 18.72 7.23
CA GLN A 220 3.90 19.48 8.40
C GLN A 220 5.28 18.97 8.80
N SER A 221 6.27 19.86 8.92
CA SER A 221 7.65 19.54 9.34
C SER A 221 8.31 18.39 8.56
N GLY A 222 7.93 18.21 7.29
CA GLY A 222 8.50 17.17 6.42
C GLY A 222 7.67 15.90 6.30
N SER A 223 6.74 15.62 7.22
CA SER A 223 5.85 14.47 7.23
C SER A 223 4.44 14.82 6.77
N TRP A 224 3.71 13.80 6.29
CA TRP A 224 2.32 13.92 5.88
C TRP A 224 1.39 13.43 6.99
N TYR A 225 0.42 14.26 7.39
CA TYR A 225 -0.56 13.95 8.42
C TYR A 225 -1.97 14.12 7.88
N LEU A 226 -2.86 13.24 8.31
CA LEU A 226 -4.26 13.23 7.94
C LEU A 226 -4.95 14.52 8.43
N THR A 227 -5.72 15.15 7.54
CA THR A 227 -6.49 16.36 7.84
C THR A 227 -7.94 16.27 7.42
N GLY A 228 -8.30 15.29 6.58
CA GLY A 228 -9.67 15.20 6.11
C GLY A 228 -10.00 13.87 5.43
N LEU A 229 -11.29 13.62 5.28
CA LEU A 229 -11.86 12.49 4.56
C LEU A 229 -13.04 12.97 3.73
N THR A 230 -13.06 12.61 2.45
CA THR A 230 -14.13 12.95 1.52
C THR A 230 -14.57 11.74 0.71
N GLU A 231 -15.78 11.79 0.16
CA GLU A 231 -16.18 10.78 -0.84
C GLU A 231 -15.30 10.89 -2.08
N SER A 232 -14.91 9.73 -2.62
CA SER A 232 -14.09 9.69 -3.83
C SER A 232 -14.97 9.78 -5.09
N GLU A 233 -14.43 10.44 -6.13
CA GLU A 233 -15.03 10.40 -7.48
C GLU A 233 -14.90 9.00 -8.13
N THR A 234 -14.01 8.15 -7.61
CA THR A 234 -13.82 6.76 -8.06
C THR A 234 -15.04 5.93 -7.65
N LYS A 235 -15.64 5.25 -8.63
CA LYS A 235 -16.79 4.36 -8.36
C LYS A 235 -16.34 2.91 -8.37
N PRO A 236 -16.98 2.04 -7.56
CA PRO A 236 -16.80 0.60 -7.67
C PRO A 236 -17.10 0.12 -9.08
N GLU A 237 -16.32 -0.82 -9.57
CA GLU A 237 -16.62 -1.49 -10.82
C GLU A 237 -17.95 -2.25 -10.63
N ALA A 238 -18.95 -1.95 -11.44
CA ALA A 238 -20.23 -2.59 -11.34
C ALA A 238 -20.02 -4.11 -11.54
N ALA A 239 -20.38 -4.91 -10.55
CA ALA A 239 -20.36 -6.36 -10.68
C ALA A 239 -21.13 -6.74 -11.95
N ASP A 240 -20.42 -7.32 -12.92
CA ASP A 240 -20.98 -7.69 -14.21
C ASP A 240 -22.10 -8.73 -13.99
N SER A 241 -23.35 -8.29 -14.06
CA SER A 241 -24.55 -9.10 -13.86
C SER A 241 -24.88 -9.93 -15.09
N SER A 242 -23.87 -10.46 -15.77
CA SER A 242 -24.00 -11.33 -16.95
C SER A 242 -23.54 -12.76 -16.65
N ALA A 243 -24.23 -13.41 -15.70
CA ALA A 243 -24.28 -14.87 -15.60
C ALA A 243 -25.74 -15.27 -15.45
N GLN A 244 -26.45 -15.32 -16.57
CA GLN A 244 -27.67 -16.13 -16.75
C GLN A 244 -27.31 -17.37 -17.54
#